data_7bf902d7413137d2f800db4cf56c44d4
#
_entry.id   7bf902d7413137d2f800db4cf56c44d4
#
_cell.length_a   1.000
_cell.length_b   1.000
_cell.length_c   1.000
_cell.angle_alpha   90.00
_cell.angle_beta   90.00
_cell.angle_gamma   90.00
#
_symmetry.space_group_name_H-M   'P 1'
#
loop_
_entity.id
_entity.type
_entity.pdbx_description
1 polymer ?
#
loop_
_entity_poly.entity_id
_entity_poly.type
_entity_poly.pdbx_seq_one_letter_code
_entity_poly.pdbx_strand_id
1 'polypeptide(L)'
;LYGLERWGEPYFTINGRGHISVQPQGERGGSLDLVELVSELRGRNLGLPLLIRFDDILEDRLERLHAAFERAIAQYSYTGRYQGVFPVKCNQQRHVVEELVICGKRWNFGLEAGSKAELLIALSLLDDPEALLICNGYKDRLYIETAILARRLGRQPVVVIEQPDEVDRIIEASQSLGAAPYIGVRAKLSSRSTGRWGSSVGDKAKFGLSIPELLATVERLRELSLIHISEPT
;
A
#
# COMPACT_ATOMS: atom_id res chain seq x y z
N LEU A 1 -15.32 -14.67 26.14
CA LEU A 1 -15.32 -13.41 26.86
C LEU A 1 -14.78 -12.24 26.04
N TYR A 2 -13.68 -12.32 25.36
CA TYR A 2 -13.06 -11.22 24.61
C TYR A 2 -13.38 -11.25 23.08
N GLY A 3 -14.32 -12.10 22.66
CA GLY A 3 -14.72 -12.22 21.25
C GLY A 3 -13.60 -12.72 20.34
N LEU A 4 -12.66 -13.51 20.87
CA LEU A 4 -11.47 -14.00 20.15
C LEU A 4 -11.83 -14.67 18.83
N GLU A 5 -12.92 -15.45 18.81
CA GLU A 5 -13.45 -16.11 17.60
C GLU A 5 -13.82 -15.13 16.48
N ARG A 6 -14.07 -13.83 16.79
CA ARG A 6 -14.45 -12.83 15.80
C ARG A 6 -13.26 -12.09 15.19
N TRP A 7 -12.28 -11.77 16.04
CA TRP A 7 -11.12 -10.97 15.60
C TRP A 7 -9.84 -11.79 15.42
N GLY A 8 -9.78 -12.96 16.09
CA GLY A 8 -8.57 -13.77 16.13
C GLY A 8 -8.41 -14.72 14.95
N GLU A 9 -9.50 -15.13 14.30
CA GLU A 9 -9.43 -16.08 13.19
C GLU A 9 -8.62 -15.56 12.00
N PRO A 10 -7.85 -16.43 11.39
CA PRO A 10 -7.57 -17.83 11.74
C PRO A 10 -6.32 -18.01 12.63
N TYR A 11 -5.76 -16.92 13.18
CA TYR A 11 -4.43 -16.94 13.81
C TYR A 11 -4.44 -17.11 15.32
N PHE A 12 -5.50 -16.66 15.99
CA PHE A 12 -5.57 -16.70 17.45
C PHE A 12 -6.72 -17.61 17.90
N THR A 13 -6.41 -18.59 18.74
CA THR A 13 -7.37 -19.56 19.27
C THR A 13 -7.17 -19.74 20.78
N ILE A 14 -8.12 -20.43 21.44
CA ILE A 14 -7.95 -20.86 22.84
C ILE A 14 -7.60 -22.35 22.81
N ASN A 15 -6.45 -22.72 23.40
CA ASN A 15 -6.03 -24.11 23.48
C ASN A 15 -6.73 -24.88 24.60
N GLY A 16 -6.46 -26.18 24.68
CA GLY A 16 -7.06 -27.08 25.69
C GLY A 16 -6.75 -26.75 27.14
N ARG A 17 -5.77 -25.84 27.40
CA ARG A 17 -5.40 -25.34 28.73
C ARG A 17 -6.09 -24.00 29.07
N GLY A 18 -6.92 -23.48 28.15
CA GLY A 18 -7.57 -22.18 28.30
C GLY A 18 -6.63 -20.99 28.03
N HIS A 19 -5.45 -21.20 27.47
CA HIS A 19 -4.51 -20.16 27.08
C HIS A 19 -4.76 -19.72 25.63
N ILE A 20 -4.42 -18.46 25.31
CA ILE A 20 -4.42 -18.00 23.92
C ILE A 20 -3.21 -18.63 23.22
N SER A 21 -3.49 -19.28 22.11
CA SER A 21 -2.49 -19.79 21.18
C SER A 21 -2.49 -19.00 19.89
N VAL A 22 -1.31 -18.79 19.31
CA VAL A 22 -1.11 -18.17 18.02
C VAL A 22 -0.69 -19.23 17.01
N GLN A 23 -1.33 -19.23 15.86
CA GLN A 23 -1.00 -20.04 14.68
C GLN A 23 -0.62 -19.09 13.55
N PRO A 24 0.64 -18.64 13.45
CA PRO A 24 1.01 -17.54 12.55
C PRO A 24 0.75 -17.85 11.08
N GLN A 25 0.81 -19.12 10.69
CA GLN A 25 0.48 -19.60 9.34
C GLN A 25 -0.93 -20.22 9.25
N GLY A 26 -1.80 -19.89 10.18
CA GLY A 26 -3.13 -20.50 10.31
C GLY A 26 -3.04 -22.01 10.53
N GLU A 27 -3.92 -22.78 9.88
CA GLU A 27 -3.97 -24.25 10.01
C GLU A 27 -2.74 -24.97 9.40
N ARG A 28 -1.91 -24.27 8.60
CA ARG A 28 -0.77 -24.84 7.88
C ARG A 28 0.50 -24.93 8.71
N GLY A 29 0.54 -24.28 9.86
CA GLY A 29 1.75 -24.16 10.69
C GLY A 29 1.61 -24.66 12.11
N GLY A 30 2.66 -24.46 12.88
CA GLY A 30 2.68 -24.75 14.31
C GLY A 30 1.83 -23.80 15.15
N SER A 31 1.62 -24.16 16.40
CA SER A 31 0.91 -23.35 17.40
C SER A 31 1.84 -22.94 18.52
N LEU A 32 1.77 -21.70 18.96
CA LEU A 32 2.55 -21.13 20.05
C LEU A 32 1.62 -20.68 21.19
N ASP A 33 1.85 -21.18 22.40
CA ASP A 33 1.12 -20.77 23.59
C ASP A 33 1.67 -19.44 24.11
N LEU A 34 0.82 -18.41 24.19
CA LEU A 34 1.26 -17.07 24.61
C LEU A 34 1.66 -17.00 26.09
N VAL A 35 1.10 -17.85 26.95
CA VAL A 35 1.47 -17.87 28.38
C VAL A 35 2.86 -18.45 28.54
N GLU A 36 3.20 -19.49 27.79
CA GLU A 36 4.55 -20.08 27.76
C GLU A 36 5.56 -19.09 27.19
N LEU A 37 5.24 -18.45 26.05
CA LEU A 37 6.09 -17.44 25.43
C LEU A 37 6.39 -16.29 26.40
N VAL A 38 5.36 -15.72 27.05
CA VAL A 38 5.54 -14.61 28.00
C VAL A 38 6.37 -15.06 29.19
N SER A 39 6.19 -16.29 29.68
CA SER A 39 6.97 -16.86 30.77
C SER A 39 8.45 -16.98 30.42
N GLU A 40 8.77 -17.45 29.22
CA GLU A 40 10.15 -17.51 28.72
C GLU A 40 10.78 -16.12 28.58
N LEU A 41 10.05 -15.16 28.00
CA LEU A 41 10.53 -13.78 27.82
C LEU A 41 10.82 -13.12 29.18
N ARG A 42 9.98 -13.35 30.17
CA ARG A 42 10.23 -12.90 31.56
C ARG A 42 11.46 -13.57 32.16
N GLY A 43 11.66 -14.87 31.92
CA GLY A 43 12.87 -15.57 32.29
C GLY A 43 14.16 -14.99 31.72
N ARG A 44 14.02 -14.30 30.56
CA ARG A 44 15.12 -13.55 29.91
C ARG A 44 15.21 -12.08 30.36
N ASN A 45 14.58 -11.72 31.47
CA ASN A 45 14.52 -10.36 32.06
C ASN A 45 13.80 -9.30 31.19
N LEU A 46 12.88 -9.73 30.30
CA LEU A 46 12.00 -8.80 29.60
C LEU A 46 10.79 -8.50 30.48
N GLY A 47 10.61 -7.21 30.80
CA GLY A 47 9.48 -6.73 31.61
C GLY A 47 8.17 -6.61 30.86
N LEU A 48 7.07 -6.47 31.61
CA LEU A 48 5.74 -6.13 31.04
C LEU A 48 5.53 -4.60 31.10
N PRO A 49 4.76 -4.03 30.15
CA PRO A 49 4.03 -4.68 29.06
C PRO A 49 4.92 -5.10 27.90
N LEU A 50 4.52 -6.14 27.14
CA LEU A 50 5.21 -6.63 25.94
C LEU A 50 4.32 -6.40 24.71
N LEU A 51 4.91 -5.87 23.64
CA LEU A 51 4.32 -5.87 22.30
C LEU A 51 4.99 -6.97 21.50
N ILE A 52 4.24 -8.00 21.16
CA ILE A 52 4.71 -9.16 20.40
C ILE A 52 4.11 -9.07 18.98
N ARG A 53 4.95 -9.23 17.97
CA ARG A 53 4.54 -9.30 16.56
C ARG A 53 4.92 -10.66 15.99
N PHE A 54 4.10 -11.14 15.07
CA PHE A 54 4.29 -12.39 14.35
C PHE A 54 4.35 -12.07 12.87
N ASP A 55 5.54 -11.99 12.32
CA ASP A 55 5.76 -11.54 10.94
C ASP A 55 5.20 -12.55 9.92
N ASP A 56 5.20 -13.85 10.26
CA ASP A 56 4.53 -14.90 9.47
C ASP A 56 3.04 -14.60 9.20
N ILE A 57 2.36 -13.86 10.09
CA ILE A 57 0.97 -13.44 9.87
C ILE A 57 0.89 -12.43 8.72
N LEU A 58 1.85 -11.53 8.59
CA LEU A 58 1.91 -10.58 7.47
C LEU A 58 2.12 -11.32 6.16
N GLU A 59 3.03 -12.26 6.14
CA GLU A 59 3.31 -13.11 4.97
C GLU A 59 2.06 -13.91 4.56
N ASP A 60 1.42 -14.64 5.49
CA ASP A 60 0.21 -15.41 5.21
C ASP A 60 -0.94 -14.51 4.71
N ARG A 61 -1.07 -13.30 5.24
CA ARG A 61 -2.08 -12.34 4.75
C ARG A 61 -1.82 -11.88 3.33
N LEU A 62 -0.57 -11.57 2.97
CA LEU A 62 -0.20 -11.23 1.61
C LEU A 62 -0.44 -12.39 0.66
N GLU A 63 -0.04 -13.61 1.04
CA GLU A 63 -0.27 -14.80 0.25
C GLU A 63 -1.77 -15.04 -0.02
N ARG A 64 -2.61 -14.95 1.02
CA ARG A 64 -4.07 -15.11 0.87
C ARG A 64 -4.69 -14.05 -0.02
N LEU A 65 -4.23 -12.80 0.11
CA LEU A 65 -4.69 -11.70 -0.73
C LEU A 65 -4.35 -11.96 -2.21
N HIS A 66 -3.09 -12.25 -2.51
CA HIS A 66 -2.65 -12.53 -3.88
C HIS A 66 -3.35 -13.77 -4.45
N ALA A 67 -3.41 -14.86 -3.70
CA ALA A 67 -4.11 -16.07 -4.12
C ALA A 67 -5.62 -15.84 -4.41
N ALA A 68 -6.27 -14.91 -3.69
CA ALA A 68 -7.66 -14.56 -3.98
C ALA A 68 -7.82 -13.86 -5.32
N PHE A 69 -6.93 -12.90 -5.63
CA PHE A 69 -6.92 -12.24 -6.93
C PHE A 69 -6.52 -13.19 -8.07
N GLU A 70 -5.51 -14.03 -7.88
CA GLU A 70 -5.09 -15.03 -8.87
C GLU A 70 -6.23 -15.98 -9.24
N ARG A 71 -6.99 -16.47 -8.24
CA ARG A 71 -8.19 -17.29 -8.48
C ARG A 71 -9.25 -16.54 -9.29
N ALA A 72 -9.50 -15.27 -8.95
CA ALA A 72 -10.47 -14.45 -9.69
C ALA A 72 -10.02 -14.19 -11.12
N ILE A 73 -8.75 -13.84 -11.33
CA ILE A 73 -8.13 -13.65 -12.65
C ILE A 73 -8.31 -14.91 -13.50
N ALA A 74 -7.98 -16.07 -12.95
CA ALA A 74 -8.14 -17.35 -13.65
C ALA A 74 -9.62 -17.67 -13.95
N GLN A 75 -10.50 -17.46 -12.97
CA GLN A 75 -11.95 -17.75 -13.13
C GLN A 75 -12.62 -16.91 -14.22
N TYR A 76 -12.21 -15.64 -14.34
CA TYR A 76 -12.81 -14.72 -15.32
C TYR A 76 -11.96 -14.55 -16.59
N SER A 77 -10.89 -15.34 -16.74
CA SER A 77 -9.95 -15.24 -17.88
C SER A 77 -9.45 -13.80 -18.11
N TYR A 78 -9.22 -13.08 -17.01
CA TYR A 78 -8.72 -11.71 -17.08
C TYR A 78 -7.26 -11.70 -17.53
N THR A 79 -6.93 -10.86 -18.51
CA THR A 79 -5.60 -10.81 -19.11
C THR A 79 -4.59 -9.94 -18.36
N GLY A 80 -5.06 -9.13 -17.42
CA GLY A 80 -4.20 -8.29 -16.57
C GLY A 80 -3.66 -9.05 -15.34
N ARG A 81 -2.88 -8.34 -14.53
CA ARG A 81 -2.32 -8.86 -13.27
C ARG A 81 -2.80 -8.03 -12.07
N TYR A 82 -2.84 -8.63 -10.91
CA TYR A 82 -2.97 -7.92 -9.65
C TYR A 82 -1.57 -7.53 -9.13
N GLN A 83 -1.41 -6.27 -8.75
CA GLN A 83 -0.21 -5.77 -8.12
C GLN A 83 -0.61 -4.91 -6.92
N GLY A 84 -0.35 -5.41 -5.71
CA GLY A 84 -0.73 -4.74 -4.47
C GLY A 84 0.30 -3.71 -4.04
N VAL A 85 -0.15 -2.72 -3.25
CA VAL A 85 0.71 -1.75 -2.58
C VAL A 85 0.26 -1.55 -1.13
N PHE A 86 1.22 -1.37 -0.21
CA PHE A 86 0.94 -1.08 1.19
C PHE A 86 1.02 0.42 1.46
N PRO A 87 -0.04 1.04 2.01
CA PRO A 87 0.00 2.44 2.40
C PRO A 87 0.83 2.61 3.68
N VAL A 88 1.99 3.26 3.58
CA VAL A 88 2.92 3.45 4.71
C VAL A 88 2.24 4.14 5.91
N LYS A 89 1.29 5.04 5.66
CA LYS A 89 0.50 5.71 6.70
C LYS A 89 -0.27 4.76 7.64
N CYS A 90 -0.58 3.54 7.21
CA CYS A 90 -1.29 2.56 8.05
C CYS A 90 -0.42 2.05 9.19
N ASN A 91 0.87 1.83 8.94
CA ASN A 91 1.87 1.51 9.96
C ASN A 91 3.27 1.87 9.44
N GLN A 92 3.86 2.93 10.00
CA GLN A 92 5.17 3.46 9.60
C GLN A 92 6.35 2.82 10.34
N GLN A 93 6.10 1.82 11.18
CA GLN A 93 7.17 1.14 11.91
C GLN A 93 8.08 0.41 10.93
N ARG A 94 9.36 0.72 11.01
CA ARG A 94 10.37 0.22 10.07
C ARG A 94 10.29 -1.29 9.87
N HIS A 95 10.32 -2.08 10.95
CA HIS A 95 10.28 -3.54 10.89
C HIS A 95 9.01 -4.10 10.21
N VAL A 96 7.86 -3.41 10.32
CA VAL A 96 6.62 -3.82 9.63
C VAL A 96 6.71 -3.56 8.13
N VAL A 97 7.21 -2.38 7.74
CA VAL A 97 7.35 -2.04 6.31
C VAL A 97 8.44 -2.88 5.64
N GLU A 98 9.57 -3.10 6.33
CA GLU A 98 10.65 -3.99 5.87
C GLU A 98 10.12 -5.41 5.62
N GLU A 99 9.38 -5.97 6.57
CA GLU A 99 8.83 -7.33 6.44
C GLU A 99 7.85 -7.43 5.26
N LEU A 100 6.96 -6.45 5.10
CA LEU A 100 6.04 -6.41 3.97
C LEU A 100 6.76 -6.33 2.62
N VAL A 101 7.87 -5.60 2.53
CA VAL A 101 8.67 -5.52 1.31
C VAL A 101 9.38 -6.85 1.06
N ILE A 102 9.96 -7.46 2.10
CA ILE A 102 10.70 -8.73 1.98
C ILE A 102 9.77 -9.86 1.54
N CYS A 103 8.69 -10.11 2.29
CA CYS A 103 7.77 -11.21 1.98
C CYS A 103 6.92 -10.93 0.73
N GLY A 104 6.68 -9.65 0.40
CA GLY A 104 5.94 -9.22 -0.78
C GLY A 104 6.73 -9.26 -2.10
N LYS A 105 8.06 -9.44 -2.05
CA LYS A 105 8.95 -9.39 -3.23
C LYS A 105 8.55 -10.36 -4.34
N ARG A 106 8.10 -11.55 -3.99
CA ARG A 106 7.62 -12.57 -4.95
C ARG A 106 6.41 -12.13 -5.80
N TRP A 107 5.70 -11.07 -5.38
CA TRP A 107 4.56 -10.49 -6.11
C TRP A 107 4.81 -9.06 -6.59
N ASN A 108 6.04 -8.58 -6.51
CA ASN A 108 6.39 -7.18 -6.78
C ASN A 108 5.52 -6.21 -5.96
N PHE A 109 5.25 -6.56 -4.69
CA PHE A 109 4.39 -5.82 -3.79
C PHE A 109 5.02 -4.47 -3.46
N GLY A 110 4.30 -3.40 -3.75
CA GLY A 110 4.81 -2.04 -3.67
C GLY A 110 4.41 -1.29 -2.41
N LEU A 111 4.71 0.00 -2.39
CA LEU A 111 4.37 0.91 -1.30
C LEU A 111 3.59 2.12 -1.81
N GLU A 112 2.70 2.65 -0.97
CA GLU A 112 2.04 3.94 -1.20
C GLU A 112 2.55 4.96 -0.18
N ALA A 113 2.93 6.13 -0.68
CA ALA A 113 3.38 7.27 0.10
C ALA A 113 2.41 8.44 -0.08
N GLY A 114 1.86 8.96 1.01
CA GLY A 114 0.95 10.10 1.02
C GLY A 114 1.62 11.41 1.49
N SER A 115 2.93 11.38 1.76
CA SER A 115 3.73 12.53 2.20
C SER A 115 5.19 12.39 1.79
N LYS A 116 5.96 13.49 1.85
CA LYS A 116 7.41 13.45 1.58
C LYS A 116 8.16 12.50 2.51
N ALA A 117 7.81 12.50 3.78
CA ALA A 117 8.44 11.60 4.74
C ALA A 117 8.19 10.13 4.39
N GLU A 118 6.95 9.79 4.03
CA GLU A 118 6.60 8.43 3.60
C GLU A 118 7.28 8.05 2.28
N LEU A 119 7.44 9.02 1.33
CA LEU A 119 8.20 8.79 0.11
C LEU A 119 9.65 8.42 0.40
N LEU A 120 10.30 9.12 1.33
CA LEU A 120 11.68 8.81 1.73
C LEU A 120 11.79 7.44 2.42
N ILE A 121 10.82 7.09 3.27
CA ILE A 121 10.73 5.75 3.87
C ILE A 121 10.62 4.70 2.76
N ALA A 122 9.68 4.88 1.83
CA ALA A 122 9.48 3.94 0.74
C ALA A 122 10.72 3.78 -0.14
N LEU A 123 11.40 4.87 -0.49
CA LEU A 123 12.63 4.85 -1.28
C LEU A 123 13.80 4.16 -0.57
N SER A 124 13.83 4.21 0.76
CA SER A 124 14.88 3.55 1.55
C SER A 124 14.72 2.04 1.67
N LEU A 125 13.49 1.52 1.50
CA LEU A 125 13.16 0.11 1.75
C LEU A 125 12.81 -0.66 0.49
N LEU A 126 12.14 -0.01 -0.48
CA LEU A 126 11.69 -0.66 -1.70
C LEU A 126 12.85 -0.80 -2.68
N ASP A 127 13.42 -1.99 -2.80
CA ASP A 127 14.56 -2.30 -3.67
C ASP A 127 14.17 -3.01 -4.98
N ASP A 128 12.95 -3.54 -5.07
CA ASP A 128 12.43 -4.22 -6.24
C ASP A 128 12.11 -3.21 -7.36
N PRO A 129 12.74 -3.32 -8.56
CA PRO A 129 12.49 -2.42 -9.67
C PRO A 129 11.11 -2.61 -10.33
N GLU A 130 10.46 -3.75 -10.12
CA GLU A 130 9.13 -4.05 -10.67
C GLU A 130 7.99 -3.63 -9.70
N ALA A 131 8.32 -3.32 -8.46
CA ALA A 131 7.34 -2.90 -7.46
C ALA A 131 6.90 -1.44 -7.66
N LEU A 132 5.59 -1.20 -7.57
CA LEU A 132 5.03 0.14 -7.70
C LEU A 132 5.31 1.00 -6.47
N LEU A 133 5.65 2.26 -6.70
CA LEU A 133 5.68 3.30 -5.67
C LEU A 133 4.60 4.33 -5.97
N ILE A 134 3.47 4.21 -5.30
CA ILE A 134 2.32 5.09 -5.55
C ILE A 134 2.46 6.36 -4.70
N CYS A 135 2.57 7.51 -5.37
CA CYS A 135 2.78 8.82 -4.76
C CYS A 135 1.45 9.59 -4.70
N ASN A 136 0.73 9.43 -3.59
CA ASN A 136 -0.55 10.09 -3.29
C ASN A 136 -0.37 11.32 -2.39
N GLY A 137 -1.49 11.92 -1.96
CA GLY A 137 -1.52 13.07 -1.06
C GLY A 137 -1.21 14.39 -1.77
N TYR A 138 -1.22 15.47 -0.99
CA TYR A 138 -0.85 16.79 -1.50
C TYR A 138 0.65 16.83 -1.79
N LYS A 139 0.99 17.25 -3.02
CA LYS A 139 2.38 17.22 -3.52
C LYS A 139 2.88 18.65 -3.77
N ASP A 140 3.85 19.06 -2.99
CA ASP A 140 4.63 20.24 -3.31
C ASP A 140 5.73 19.92 -4.35
N ARG A 141 6.42 20.94 -4.82
CA ARG A 141 7.47 20.81 -5.83
C ARG A 141 8.54 19.78 -5.41
N LEU A 142 9.03 19.84 -4.19
CA LEU A 142 10.10 18.95 -3.72
C LEU A 142 9.65 17.47 -3.68
N TYR A 143 8.39 17.21 -3.29
CA TYR A 143 7.81 15.88 -3.36
C TYR A 143 7.83 15.34 -4.79
N ILE A 144 7.33 16.15 -5.75
CA ILE A 144 7.24 15.77 -7.17
C ILE A 144 8.65 15.52 -7.74
N GLU A 145 9.58 16.45 -7.50
CA GLU A 145 10.98 16.31 -7.96
C GLU A 145 11.63 15.03 -7.39
N THR A 146 11.43 14.73 -6.11
CA THR A 146 11.95 13.51 -5.47
C THR A 146 11.36 12.26 -6.12
N ALA A 147 10.05 12.24 -6.36
CA ALA A 147 9.39 11.11 -7.04
C ALA A 147 9.91 10.92 -8.47
N ILE A 148 10.07 12.00 -9.25
CA ILE A 148 10.62 11.93 -10.62
C ILE A 148 12.07 11.41 -10.59
N LEU A 149 12.89 11.90 -9.67
CA LEU A 149 14.30 11.46 -9.54
C LEU A 149 14.41 9.98 -9.13
N ALA A 150 13.43 9.45 -8.41
CA ALA A 150 13.40 8.02 -8.04
C ALA A 150 13.44 7.08 -9.26
N ARG A 151 12.95 7.52 -10.43
CA ARG A 151 13.08 6.76 -11.68
C ARG A 151 14.54 6.55 -12.09
N ARG A 152 15.41 7.52 -11.85
CA ARG A 152 16.85 7.38 -12.13
C ARG A 152 17.53 6.35 -11.23
N LEU A 153 16.89 6.03 -10.10
CA LEU A 153 17.32 4.97 -9.18
C LEU A 153 16.69 3.59 -9.53
N GLY A 154 16.04 3.49 -10.69
CA GLY A 154 15.39 2.26 -11.13
C GLY A 154 14.07 1.94 -10.41
N ARG A 155 13.44 2.92 -9.74
CA ARG A 155 12.13 2.75 -9.09
C ARG A 155 10.99 3.05 -10.07
N GLN A 156 9.79 2.59 -9.75
CA GLN A 156 8.57 2.87 -10.53
C GLN A 156 7.60 3.81 -9.76
N PRO A 157 7.95 5.09 -9.57
CA PRO A 157 7.04 6.04 -8.92
C PRO A 157 5.92 6.43 -9.87
N VAL A 158 4.69 6.30 -9.40
CA VAL A 158 3.49 6.82 -10.06
C VAL A 158 3.02 8.04 -9.30
N VAL A 159 3.16 9.22 -9.88
CA VAL A 159 2.71 10.49 -9.30
C VAL A 159 1.22 10.64 -9.58
N VAL A 160 0.38 10.46 -8.56
CA VAL A 160 -1.08 10.51 -8.70
C VAL A 160 -1.58 11.93 -8.55
N ILE A 161 -2.14 12.49 -9.61
CA ILE A 161 -2.76 13.83 -9.60
C ILE A 161 -4.07 13.76 -8.80
N GLU A 162 -4.13 14.53 -7.72
CA GLU A 162 -5.29 14.64 -6.84
C GLU A 162 -5.93 16.04 -6.86
N GLN A 163 -5.21 17.03 -7.42
CA GLN A 163 -5.68 18.41 -7.59
C GLN A 163 -5.23 18.98 -8.95
N PRO A 164 -6.03 19.87 -9.59
CA PRO A 164 -5.71 20.40 -10.92
C PRO A 164 -4.38 21.15 -10.99
N ASP A 165 -4.00 21.87 -9.93
CA ASP A 165 -2.76 22.66 -9.85
C ASP A 165 -1.47 21.81 -9.77
N GLU A 166 -1.60 20.52 -9.45
CA GLU A 166 -0.45 19.61 -9.46
C GLU A 166 0.06 19.32 -10.87
N VAL A 167 -0.79 19.47 -11.90
CA VAL A 167 -0.41 19.23 -13.30
C VAL A 167 0.74 20.14 -13.70
N ASP A 168 0.62 21.44 -13.43
CA ASP A 168 1.66 22.42 -13.79
C ASP A 168 2.97 22.13 -13.08
N ARG A 169 2.91 21.82 -11.80
CA ARG A 169 4.09 21.46 -10.99
C ARG A 169 4.81 20.23 -11.52
N ILE A 170 4.05 19.23 -11.98
CA ILE A 170 4.62 17.99 -12.56
C ILE A 170 5.30 18.31 -13.88
N ILE A 171 4.69 19.13 -14.73
CA ILE A 171 5.25 19.55 -16.01
C ILE A 171 6.57 20.32 -15.80
N GLU A 172 6.54 21.33 -14.94
CA GLU A 172 7.73 22.14 -14.62
C GLU A 172 8.88 21.28 -14.06
N ALA A 173 8.57 20.39 -13.12
CA ALA A 173 9.55 19.48 -12.53
C ALA A 173 10.12 18.51 -13.58
N SER A 174 9.26 17.95 -14.45
CA SER A 174 9.66 17.06 -15.53
C SER A 174 10.62 17.74 -16.52
N GLN A 175 10.28 18.95 -16.94
CA GLN A 175 11.12 19.76 -17.83
C GLN A 175 12.45 20.13 -17.19
N SER A 176 12.40 20.60 -15.94
CA SER A 176 13.60 21.01 -15.17
C SER A 176 14.57 19.85 -14.96
N LEU A 177 14.06 18.65 -14.74
CA LEU A 177 14.85 17.45 -14.47
C LEU A 177 15.19 16.65 -15.74
N GLY A 178 14.57 16.97 -16.88
CA GLY A 178 14.74 16.21 -18.12
C GLY A 178 14.33 14.74 -17.95
N ALA A 179 13.26 14.47 -17.18
CA ALA A 179 12.79 13.13 -16.87
C ALA A 179 11.26 13.08 -16.85
N ALA A 180 10.68 12.13 -17.58
CA ALA A 180 9.23 11.95 -17.62
C ALA A 180 8.75 11.10 -16.42
N PRO A 181 7.75 11.53 -15.63
CA PRO A 181 7.14 10.72 -14.56
C PRO A 181 6.19 9.67 -15.12
N TYR A 182 5.91 8.62 -14.34
CA TYR A 182 4.66 7.89 -14.50
C TYR A 182 3.57 8.69 -13.79
N ILE A 183 2.41 8.86 -14.44
CA ILE A 183 1.32 9.68 -13.95
C ILE A 183 0.09 8.81 -13.70
N GLY A 184 -0.48 8.93 -12.51
CA GLY A 184 -1.81 8.46 -12.19
C GLY A 184 -2.76 9.63 -12.06
N VAL A 185 -4.06 9.39 -12.17
CA VAL A 185 -5.10 10.40 -11.93
C VAL A 185 -6.14 9.83 -10.98
N ARG A 186 -6.46 10.57 -9.93
CA ARG A 186 -7.53 10.22 -9.00
C ARG A 186 -8.83 10.87 -9.43
N ALA A 187 -9.83 10.04 -9.77
CA ALA A 187 -11.17 10.51 -10.10
C ALA A 187 -12.07 10.60 -8.85
N LYS A 188 -12.87 11.65 -8.75
CA LYS A 188 -13.98 11.73 -7.80
C LYS A 188 -15.10 10.81 -8.26
N LEU A 189 -15.59 9.96 -7.35
CA LEU A 189 -16.74 9.12 -7.64
C LEU A 189 -18.02 9.86 -7.27
N SER A 190 -19.03 9.84 -8.14
CA SER A 190 -20.35 10.40 -7.89
C SER A 190 -21.23 9.53 -6.98
N SER A 191 -20.84 8.25 -6.79
CA SER A 191 -21.56 7.32 -5.93
C SER A 191 -21.42 7.70 -4.45
N ARG A 192 -22.55 7.73 -3.73
CA ARG A 192 -22.56 7.94 -2.27
C ARG A 192 -22.18 6.65 -1.55
N SER A 193 -21.17 6.72 -0.71
CA SER A 193 -20.87 5.64 0.23
C SER A 193 -21.78 5.76 1.46
N THR A 194 -22.36 4.66 1.92
CA THR A 194 -23.22 4.59 3.13
C THR A 194 -22.43 4.38 4.42
N GLY A 195 -21.11 4.47 4.40
CA GLY A 195 -20.23 4.23 5.55
C GLY A 195 -19.81 5.50 6.31
N ARG A 196 -19.01 5.29 7.35
CA ARG A 196 -18.40 6.35 8.20
C ARG A 196 -17.64 7.41 7.38
N TRP A 197 -17.23 7.09 6.17
CA TRP A 197 -16.48 7.93 5.22
C TRP A 197 -17.37 8.52 4.12
N GLY A 198 -18.70 8.48 4.26
CA GLY A 198 -19.64 9.01 3.26
C GLY A 198 -19.45 10.50 2.93
N SER A 199 -18.86 11.29 3.84
CA SER A 199 -18.49 12.70 3.61
C SER A 199 -17.22 12.89 2.76
N SER A 200 -16.44 11.83 2.55
CA SER A 200 -15.19 11.85 1.76
C SER A 200 -15.39 11.47 0.30
N VAL A 201 -16.64 11.24 -0.13
CA VAL A 201 -17.00 10.79 -1.48
C VAL A 201 -17.95 11.82 -2.12
N GLY A 202 -17.94 11.93 -3.44
CA GLY A 202 -18.74 12.86 -4.22
C GLY A 202 -18.03 14.18 -4.51
N ASP A 203 -18.77 15.17 -5.04
CA ASP A 203 -18.23 16.47 -5.49
C ASP A 203 -17.53 17.28 -4.38
N LYS A 204 -17.91 17.03 -3.12
CA LYS A 204 -17.30 17.66 -1.94
C LYS A 204 -16.05 16.91 -1.43
N ALA A 205 -15.61 15.85 -2.10
CA ALA A 205 -14.41 15.15 -1.73
C ALA A 205 -13.18 16.07 -1.80
N LYS A 206 -12.33 16.01 -0.78
CA LYS A 206 -11.14 16.86 -0.66
C LYS A 206 -10.11 16.58 -1.75
N PHE A 207 -10.03 15.34 -2.23
CA PHE A 207 -9.06 14.89 -3.22
C PHE A 207 -9.74 14.22 -4.40
N GLY A 208 -9.05 14.26 -5.53
CA GLY A 208 -9.49 13.72 -6.80
C GLY A 208 -10.08 14.78 -7.71
N LEU A 209 -10.09 14.51 -8.99
CA LEU A 209 -10.59 15.38 -10.04
C LEU A 209 -12.06 15.05 -10.35
N SER A 210 -12.87 16.08 -10.61
CA SER A 210 -14.16 15.91 -11.25
C SER A 210 -13.99 15.45 -12.70
N ILE A 211 -15.04 14.95 -13.34
CA ILE A 211 -14.95 14.49 -14.74
C ILE A 211 -14.43 15.57 -15.69
N PRO A 212 -14.93 16.84 -15.63
CA PRO A 212 -14.38 17.90 -16.49
C PRO A 212 -12.89 18.18 -16.24
N GLU A 213 -12.45 18.23 -14.96
CA GLU A 213 -11.06 18.44 -14.58
C GLU A 213 -10.17 17.27 -15.06
N LEU A 214 -10.68 16.05 -14.97
CA LEU A 214 -9.99 14.84 -15.45
C LEU A 214 -9.77 14.89 -16.95
N LEU A 215 -10.80 15.22 -17.73
CA LEU A 215 -10.69 15.32 -19.18
C LEU A 215 -9.68 16.40 -19.59
N ALA A 216 -9.78 17.60 -19.00
CA ALA A 216 -8.84 18.70 -19.25
C ALA A 216 -7.39 18.31 -18.88
N THR A 217 -7.20 17.60 -17.75
CA THR A 217 -5.89 17.08 -17.34
C THR A 217 -5.32 16.10 -18.34
N VAL A 218 -6.13 15.13 -18.80
CA VAL A 218 -5.71 14.13 -19.79
C VAL A 218 -5.33 14.77 -21.12
N GLU A 219 -6.15 15.72 -21.63
CA GLU A 219 -5.84 16.44 -22.87
C GLU A 219 -4.51 17.19 -22.76
N ARG A 220 -4.31 17.94 -21.67
CA ARG A 220 -3.07 18.69 -21.46
C ARG A 220 -1.83 17.80 -21.36
N LEU A 221 -1.94 16.66 -20.67
CA LEU A 221 -0.83 15.73 -20.55
C LEU A 221 -0.53 15.02 -21.90
N ARG A 222 -1.54 14.78 -22.73
CA ARG A 222 -1.38 14.25 -24.11
C ARG A 222 -0.58 15.21 -25.01
N GLU A 223 -0.95 16.49 -25.01
CA GLU A 223 -0.26 17.53 -25.79
C GLU A 223 1.24 17.59 -25.48
N LEU A 224 1.61 17.30 -24.24
CA LEU A 224 3.00 17.33 -23.78
C LEU A 224 3.74 15.99 -23.96
N SER A 225 3.11 14.99 -24.60
CA SER A 225 3.66 13.63 -24.73
C SER A 225 4.10 12.98 -23.41
N LEU A 226 3.52 13.43 -22.29
CA LEU A 226 3.83 12.96 -20.94
C LEU A 226 3.02 11.73 -20.53
N ILE A 227 2.03 11.34 -21.33
CA ILE A 227 1.23 10.14 -21.08
C ILE A 227 1.44 9.14 -22.23
N HIS A 228 1.93 7.96 -21.88
CA HIS A 228 1.63 6.75 -22.64
C HIS A 228 0.35 6.17 -22.03
N ILE A 229 -0.79 6.43 -22.67
CA ILE A 229 -2.04 5.78 -22.32
C ILE A 229 -1.93 4.37 -22.87
N SER A 230 -1.68 3.37 -22.01
CA SER A 230 -2.09 2.01 -22.31
C SER A 230 -3.62 2.00 -22.21
N GLU A 231 -4.31 1.92 -23.34
CA GLU A 231 -5.74 1.66 -23.30
C GLU A 231 -5.96 0.33 -22.57
N PRO A 232 -6.96 0.24 -21.68
CA PRO A 232 -7.31 -1.05 -21.11
C PRO A 232 -7.81 -1.92 -22.27
N THR A 233 -7.03 -2.95 -22.58
CA THR A 233 -7.45 -4.03 -23.49
C THR A 233 -8.49 -4.91 -22.81
#